data_046074178cca12dd04b5c0e88bcf7196
#
_entry.id   046074178cca12dd04b5c0e88bcf7196
#
_cell.length_a   1.000
_cell.length_b   1.000
_cell.length_c   1.000
_cell.angle_alpha   90.00
_cell.angle_beta   90.00
_cell.angle_gamma   90.00
#
_symmetry.space_group_name_H-M   'P 1'
#
loop_
_entity.id
_entity.type
_entity.pdbx_description
1 polymer ?
#
loop_
_entity_poly.entity_id
_entity_poly.type
_entity_poly.pdbx_seq_one_letter_code
_entity_poly.pdbx_strand_id
1 'polypeptide(L)'
;NQDRELQNKMNKVFAVGVGPGSSKYVTDIVKDAISQCDVVIGYGYTIKTIEEFVKGKKILEVTMQNQEDAYQEIAKEDNHTILVPFTGDVNFSESEVVDRLIEIYDEVEIIPGISSTQVAASRARVPTDKSKVITMHISTSIEEKKLELQKALIDGLSVILVPRPWPKAPEKHFMQSEIAKYLKQNGFDTSEMRVHVYESITTENETSFEGTVDQLEGKEFSDLSVMVFNQATLESYINFE
;
A
#
# COMPACT_ATOMS: atom_id res chain seq x y z
N ASN A 1 -8.62 -49.91 -8.80
CA ASN A 1 -7.85 -49.03 -9.70
C ASN A 1 -8.51 -47.68 -9.99
N GLN A 2 -9.68 -47.39 -9.37
CA GLN A 2 -10.35 -46.09 -9.45
C GLN A 2 -10.03 -45.15 -8.27
N ASP A 3 -9.34 -45.65 -7.24
CA ASP A 3 -9.02 -44.88 -6.03
C ASP A 3 -7.67 -44.09 -6.11
N ARG A 4 -7.04 -44.04 -7.27
CA ARG A 4 -5.79 -43.24 -7.49
C ARG A 4 -5.99 -41.97 -8.29
N GLU A 5 -7.19 -41.65 -8.77
CA GLU A 5 -7.49 -40.47 -9.59
C GLU A 5 -8.17 -39.34 -8.82
N LEU A 6 -8.40 -39.46 -7.53
CA LEU A 6 -8.79 -38.39 -6.63
C LEU A 6 -7.54 -37.77 -5.94
N GLN A 7 -6.46 -37.52 -6.68
CA GLN A 7 -5.54 -36.47 -6.26
C GLN A 7 -6.30 -35.17 -6.47
N ASN A 8 -6.73 -34.57 -5.36
CA ASN A 8 -7.35 -33.26 -5.34
C ASN A 8 -6.53 -32.32 -6.19
N LYS A 9 -7.11 -31.90 -7.32
CA LYS A 9 -6.57 -30.87 -8.18
C LYS A 9 -6.82 -29.57 -7.46
N MET A 10 -5.81 -29.06 -6.76
CA MET A 10 -5.90 -27.84 -5.95
C MET A 10 -5.17 -26.71 -6.64
N ASN A 11 -5.82 -25.56 -6.71
CA ASN A 11 -5.19 -24.31 -7.09
C ASN A 11 -4.61 -23.63 -5.83
N LYS A 12 -3.36 -23.22 -5.92
CA LYS A 12 -2.69 -22.46 -4.87
C LYS A 12 -2.47 -21.02 -5.32
N VAL A 13 -2.76 -20.07 -4.43
CA VAL A 13 -2.51 -18.66 -4.64
C VAL A 13 -1.43 -18.17 -3.69
N PHE A 14 -0.43 -17.49 -4.24
CA PHE A 14 0.46 -16.61 -3.50
C PHE A 14 -0.03 -15.17 -3.63
N ALA A 15 -0.57 -14.60 -2.56
CA ALA A 15 -0.88 -13.19 -2.45
C ALA A 15 0.34 -12.48 -1.88
N VAL A 16 1.04 -11.70 -2.70
CA VAL A 16 2.38 -11.21 -2.34
C VAL A 16 2.47 -9.69 -2.41
N GLY A 17 3.14 -9.07 -1.44
CA GLY A 17 3.55 -7.68 -1.51
C GLY A 17 4.84 -7.54 -2.30
N VAL A 18 4.82 -6.76 -3.38
CA VAL A 18 5.99 -6.59 -4.27
C VAL A 18 6.82 -5.36 -3.95
N GLY A 19 6.54 -4.69 -2.84
CA GLY A 19 7.25 -3.49 -2.47
C GLY A 19 6.69 -2.21 -3.10
N PRO A 20 7.27 -1.05 -2.77
CA PRO A 20 6.65 0.26 -3.01
C PRO A 20 6.87 0.83 -4.43
N GLY A 21 7.57 0.13 -5.31
CA GLY A 21 7.77 0.56 -6.70
C GLY A 21 9.05 0.06 -7.36
N SER A 22 10.20 0.14 -6.70
CA SER A 22 11.46 -0.40 -7.24
C SER A 22 11.55 -1.91 -7.08
N SER A 23 11.97 -2.62 -8.12
CA SER A 23 12.23 -4.07 -8.07
C SER A 23 13.29 -4.47 -7.03
N LYS A 24 14.14 -3.53 -6.61
CA LYS A 24 15.14 -3.74 -5.54
C LYS A 24 14.51 -3.98 -4.17
N TYR A 25 13.24 -3.64 -4.00
CA TYR A 25 12.48 -3.85 -2.76
C TYR A 25 11.63 -5.12 -2.79
N VAL A 26 11.68 -5.89 -3.87
CA VAL A 26 11.06 -7.21 -3.94
C VAL A 26 11.92 -8.19 -3.12
N THR A 27 11.33 -8.80 -2.11
CA THR A 27 12.06 -9.72 -1.23
C THR A 27 12.37 -11.03 -1.92
N ASP A 28 13.40 -11.74 -1.46
CA ASP A 28 13.78 -13.04 -2.03
C ASP A 28 12.66 -14.08 -1.88
N ILE A 29 11.93 -14.06 -0.76
CA ILE A 29 10.80 -14.99 -0.56
C ILE A 29 9.68 -14.75 -1.58
N VAL A 30 9.45 -13.50 -1.98
CA VAL A 30 8.48 -13.17 -3.05
C VAL A 30 9.02 -13.64 -4.41
N LYS A 31 10.31 -13.47 -4.70
CA LYS A 31 10.94 -14.01 -5.91
C LYS A 31 10.83 -15.53 -5.99
N ASP A 32 10.99 -16.21 -4.86
CA ASP A 32 10.81 -17.68 -4.78
C ASP A 32 9.36 -18.08 -5.10
N ALA A 33 8.37 -17.35 -4.56
CA ALA A 33 6.96 -17.56 -4.91
C ALA A 33 6.70 -17.32 -6.40
N ILE A 34 7.26 -16.25 -6.97
CA ILE A 34 7.17 -15.97 -8.41
C ILE A 34 7.73 -17.13 -9.23
N SER A 35 8.86 -17.70 -8.82
CA SER A 35 9.48 -18.82 -9.55
C SER A 35 8.60 -20.07 -9.60
N GLN A 36 7.74 -20.27 -8.61
CA GLN A 36 6.84 -21.40 -8.49
C GLN A 36 5.52 -21.22 -9.23
N CYS A 37 5.13 -19.99 -9.56
CA CYS A 37 3.84 -19.74 -10.21
C CYS A 37 3.91 -19.94 -11.72
N ASP A 38 2.77 -20.28 -12.32
CA ASP A 38 2.56 -20.40 -13.76
C ASP A 38 1.65 -19.28 -14.30
N VAL A 39 0.81 -18.70 -13.45
CA VAL A 39 -0.12 -17.62 -13.79
C VAL A 39 0.09 -16.43 -12.84
N VAL A 40 0.11 -15.23 -13.40
CA VAL A 40 0.15 -13.96 -12.66
C VAL A 40 -1.12 -13.18 -12.97
N ILE A 41 -1.87 -12.80 -11.94
CA ILE A 41 -3.08 -11.99 -12.06
C ILE A 41 -2.90 -10.73 -11.24
N GLY A 42 -2.76 -9.59 -11.90
CA GLY A 42 -2.49 -8.33 -11.17
C GLY A 42 -2.71 -7.08 -12.00
N TYR A 43 -2.62 -5.95 -11.33
CA TYR A 43 -2.67 -4.63 -11.99
C TYR A 43 -1.40 -4.37 -12.79
N GLY A 44 -1.51 -3.66 -13.90
CA GLY A 44 -0.40 -3.40 -14.81
C GLY A 44 0.79 -2.73 -14.12
N TYR A 45 0.56 -1.74 -13.26
CA TYR A 45 1.63 -1.07 -12.53
C TYR A 45 2.33 -1.99 -11.51
N THR A 46 1.61 -2.93 -10.92
CA THR A 46 2.17 -3.93 -9.98
C THR A 46 2.99 -4.97 -10.74
N ILE A 47 2.47 -5.45 -11.87
CA ILE A 47 3.18 -6.38 -12.75
C ILE A 47 4.48 -5.75 -13.27
N LYS A 48 4.45 -4.47 -13.60
CA LYS A 48 5.64 -3.73 -14.04
C LYS A 48 6.77 -3.76 -13.01
N THR A 49 6.44 -3.69 -11.72
CA THR A 49 7.45 -3.77 -10.64
C THR A 49 8.22 -5.09 -10.67
N ILE A 50 7.59 -6.18 -11.09
CA ILE A 50 8.16 -7.53 -11.10
C ILE A 50 8.40 -8.07 -12.52
N GLU A 51 8.33 -7.23 -13.55
CA GLU A 51 8.38 -7.66 -14.96
C GLU A 51 9.60 -8.51 -15.31
N GLU A 52 10.74 -8.24 -14.69
CA GLU A 52 11.96 -9.02 -14.92
C GLU A 52 11.88 -10.44 -14.37
N PHE A 53 11.04 -10.69 -13.36
CA PHE A 53 10.90 -12.00 -12.69
C PHE A 53 9.77 -12.87 -13.26
N VAL A 54 8.82 -12.29 -14.00
CA VAL A 54 7.64 -13.00 -14.51
C VAL A 54 7.73 -13.39 -15.98
N LYS A 55 8.90 -13.27 -16.58
CA LYS A 55 9.14 -13.62 -17.98
C LYS A 55 8.78 -15.09 -18.25
N GLY A 56 8.00 -15.31 -19.30
CA GLY A 56 7.58 -16.66 -19.74
C GLY A 56 6.36 -17.21 -18.99
N LYS A 57 5.77 -16.45 -18.06
CA LYS A 57 4.55 -16.87 -17.35
C LYS A 57 3.30 -16.33 -18.05
N LYS A 58 2.14 -17.00 -17.82
CA LYS A 58 0.85 -16.47 -18.25
C LYS A 58 0.51 -15.26 -17.40
N ILE A 59 0.28 -14.11 -18.03
CA ILE A 59 -0.03 -12.85 -17.34
C ILE A 59 -1.44 -12.42 -17.71
N LEU A 60 -2.28 -12.22 -16.69
CA LEU A 60 -3.59 -11.61 -16.79
C LEU A 60 -3.54 -10.24 -16.09
N GLU A 61 -3.46 -9.19 -16.90
CA GLU A 61 -3.56 -7.84 -16.40
C GLU A 61 -5.03 -7.52 -16.11
N VAL A 62 -5.31 -7.04 -14.91
CA VAL A 62 -6.65 -6.76 -14.42
C VAL A 62 -6.83 -5.30 -14.01
N THR A 63 -8.09 -4.92 -13.90
CA THR A 63 -8.55 -3.65 -13.36
C THR A 63 -9.54 -3.93 -12.22
N MET A 64 -9.99 -2.90 -11.51
CA MET A 64 -11.03 -3.06 -10.49
C MET A 64 -12.34 -3.62 -11.04
N GLN A 65 -12.62 -3.40 -12.34
CA GLN A 65 -13.85 -3.85 -12.96
C GLN A 65 -13.86 -5.32 -13.37
N ASN A 66 -12.68 -5.90 -13.70
CA ASN A 66 -12.60 -7.25 -14.26
C ASN A 66 -11.77 -8.24 -13.42
N GLN A 67 -11.20 -7.82 -12.29
CA GLN A 67 -10.38 -8.69 -11.46
C GLN A 67 -11.15 -9.91 -10.94
N GLU A 68 -12.39 -9.72 -10.51
CA GLU A 68 -13.25 -10.81 -10.02
C GLU A 68 -13.47 -11.88 -11.08
N ASP A 69 -13.79 -11.46 -12.32
CA ASP A 69 -14.00 -12.38 -13.43
C ASP A 69 -12.72 -13.16 -13.75
N ALA A 70 -11.57 -12.50 -13.71
CA ALA A 70 -10.28 -13.15 -13.94
C ALA A 70 -9.97 -14.20 -12.86
N TYR A 71 -10.22 -13.90 -11.59
CA TYR A 71 -10.03 -14.88 -10.49
C TYR A 71 -10.96 -16.08 -10.67
N GLN A 72 -12.24 -15.85 -10.96
CA GLN A 72 -13.24 -16.91 -11.16
C GLN A 72 -12.92 -17.77 -12.39
N GLU A 73 -12.39 -17.19 -13.45
CA GLU A 73 -12.06 -17.93 -14.67
C GLU A 73 -10.91 -18.87 -14.48
N ILE A 74 -9.81 -18.43 -13.86
CA ILE A 74 -8.67 -19.27 -13.56
C ILE A 74 -9.03 -20.36 -12.54
N ALA A 75 -9.94 -20.08 -11.61
CA ALA A 75 -10.40 -21.07 -10.63
C ALA A 75 -11.14 -22.28 -11.25
N LYS A 76 -11.64 -22.14 -12.49
CA LYS A 76 -12.25 -23.27 -13.25
C LYS A 76 -11.21 -24.21 -13.84
N GLU A 77 -9.99 -23.76 -13.98
CA GLU A 77 -8.85 -24.57 -14.44
C GLU A 77 -8.17 -25.21 -13.23
N ASP A 78 -7.68 -26.44 -13.38
CA ASP A 78 -7.09 -27.19 -12.29
C ASP A 78 -5.56 -27.08 -12.25
N ASN A 79 -4.98 -27.23 -11.05
CA ASN A 79 -3.55 -27.33 -10.81
C ASN A 79 -2.71 -26.10 -11.19
N HIS A 80 -3.26 -24.89 -11.03
CA HIS A 80 -2.48 -23.68 -11.17
C HIS A 80 -1.85 -23.24 -9.85
N THR A 81 -0.62 -22.79 -9.95
CA THR A 81 0.02 -21.97 -8.92
C THR A 81 -0.04 -20.52 -9.40
N ILE A 82 -0.80 -19.72 -8.70
CA ILE A 82 -1.19 -18.37 -9.10
C ILE A 82 -0.46 -17.36 -8.22
N LEU A 83 0.10 -16.32 -8.84
CA LEU A 83 0.61 -15.15 -8.14
C LEU A 83 -0.39 -14.01 -8.27
N VAL A 84 -0.80 -13.43 -7.15
CA VAL A 84 -1.54 -12.17 -7.11
C VAL A 84 -0.68 -11.13 -6.40
N PRO A 85 0.01 -10.27 -7.16
CA PRO A 85 0.89 -9.26 -6.62
C PRO A 85 0.12 -8.00 -6.22
N PHE A 86 0.53 -7.40 -5.10
CA PHE A 86 0.03 -6.13 -4.58
C PHE A 86 1.18 -5.15 -4.42
N THR A 87 0.95 -3.89 -4.71
CA THR A 87 1.94 -2.84 -4.43
C THR A 87 2.15 -2.69 -2.93
N GLY A 88 3.40 -2.54 -2.52
CA GLY A 88 3.74 -2.43 -1.10
C GLY A 88 3.59 -3.75 -0.36
N ASP A 89 2.76 -3.76 0.68
CA ASP A 89 2.46 -4.91 1.52
C ASP A 89 0.99 -5.34 1.38
N VAL A 90 0.75 -6.63 1.25
CA VAL A 90 -0.60 -7.22 1.16
C VAL A 90 -1.47 -6.86 2.37
N ASN A 91 -0.85 -6.76 3.55
CA ASN A 91 -1.56 -6.49 4.80
C ASN A 91 -1.93 -5.01 4.99
N PHE A 92 -1.63 -4.18 4.01
CA PHE A 92 -1.98 -2.76 4.03
C PHE A 92 -3.01 -2.43 2.95
N SER A 93 -4.27 -2.27 3.35
CA SER A 93 -5.42 -1.87 2.52
C SER A 93 -5.94 -2.90 1.50
N GLU A 94 -5.46 -4.15 1.51
CA GLU A 94 -5.83 -5.16 0.50
C GLU A 94 -6.65 -6.34 1.08
N SER A 95 -7.14 -6.22 2.31
CA SER A 95 -7.85 -7.29 3.00
C SER A 95 -9.10 -7.79 2.25
N GLU A 96 -9.85 -6.89 1.61
CA GLU A 96 -11.06 -7.27 0.86
C GLU A 96 -10.73 -8.19 -0.33
N VAL A 97 -9.64 -7.89 -1.05
CA VAL A 97 -9.21 -8.74 -2.18
C VAL A 97 -8.69 -10.08 -1.67
N VAL A 98 -7.93 -10.09 -0.59
CA VAL A 98 -7.43 -11.33 0.03
C VAL A 98 -8.60 -12.21 0.49
N ASP A 99 -9.61 -11.65 1.13
CA ASP A 99 -10.81 -12.39 1.56
C ASP A 99 -11.53 -13.01 0.36
N ARG A 100 -11.63 -12.29 -0.77
CA ARG A 100 -12.19 -12.82 -2.01
C ARG A 100 -11.36 -13.98 -2.58
N LEU A 101 -10.04 -13.88 -2.54
CA LEU A 101 -9.18 -14.99 -2.99
C LEU A 101 -9.38 -16.25 -2.12
N ILE A 102 -9.53 -16.07 -0.80
CA ILE A 102 -9.79 -17.16 0.15
C ILE A 102 -11.15 -17.82 -0.12
N GLU A 103 -12.15 -17.06 -0.55
CA GLU A 103 -13.47 -17.59 -0.91
C GLU A 103 -13.45 -18.38 -2.24
N ILE A 104 -12.56 -18.02 -3.17
CA ILE A 104 -12.52 -18.58 -4.54
C ILE A 104 -11.59 -19.79 -4.62
N TYR A 105 -10.45 -19.77 -3.91
CA TYR A 105 -9.38 -20.75 -4.05
C TYR A 105 -9.19 -21.61 -2.82
N ASP A 106 -8.71 -22.83 -3.02
CA ASP A 106 -8.52 -23.83 -1.95
C ASP A 106 -7.39 -23.48 -0.97
N GLU A 107 -6.31 -22.87 -1.50
CA GLU A 107 -5.14 -22.51 -0.72
C GLU A 107 -4.66 -21.12 -1.08
N VAL A 108 -4.59 -20.23 -0.10
CA VAL A 108 -4.05 -18.86 -0.24
C VAL A 108 -2.96 -18.65 0.80
N GLU A 109 -1.75 -18.38 0.31
CA GLU A 109 -0.62 -18.03 1.16
C GLU A 109 -0.31 -16.53 0.98
N ILE A 110 -0.26 -15.79 2.10
CA ILE A 110 0.05 -14.37 2.11
C ILE A 110 1.53 -14.20 2.41
N ILE A 111 2.25 -13.49 1.52
CA ILE A 111 3.65 -13.15 1.73
C ILE A 111 3.78 -11.64 1.82
N PRO A 112 4.27 -11.09 2.94
CA PRO A 112 4.37 -9.65 3.15
C PRO A 112 5.38 -9.01 2.20
N GLY A 113 5.20 -7.73 1.97
CA GLY A 113 6.13 -6.89 1.23
C GLY A 113 6.46 -5.62 2.00
N ILE A 114 7.38 -4.82 1.47
CA ILE A 114 7.76 -3.53 2.05
C ILE A 114 6.76 -2.47 1.58
N SER A 115 6.06 -1.85 2.51
CA SER A 115 5.12 -0.77 2.23
C SER A 115 5.82 0.56 1.97
N SER A 116 5.22 1.41 1.14
CA SER A 116 5.65 2.81 0.98
C SER A 116 5.65 3.57 2.31
N THR A 117 4.78 3.21 3.23
CA THR A 117 4.72 3.82 4.58
C THR A 117 5.97 3.50 5.41
N GLN A 118 6.51 2.30 5.30
CA GLN A 118 7.76 1.91 5.97
C GLN A 118 8.95 2.66 5.39
N VAL A 119 9.02 2.80 4.08
CA VAL A 119 10.09 3.55 3.42
C VAL A 119 10.00 5.05 3.76
N ALA A 120 8.78 5.61 3.76
CA ALA A 120 8.55 6.99 4.18
C ALA A 120 9.00 7.24 5.64
N ALA A 121 8.70 6.32 6.55
CA ALA A 121 9.18 6.38 7.93
C ALA A 121 10.71 6.44 8.00
N SER A 122 11.40 5.63 7.19
CA SER A 122 12.86 5.63 7.12
C SER A 122 13.43 6.94 6.56
N ARG A 123 12.82 7.48 5.51
CA ARG A 123 13.22 8.77 4.90
C ARG A 123 13.05 9.92 5.89
N ALA A 124 11.93 9.96 6.60
CA ALA A 124 11.59 11.01 7.57
C ALA A 124 12.23 10.78 8.95
N ARG A 125 12.90 9.65 9.18
CA ARG A 125 13.47 9.24 10.48
C ARG A 125 12.42 9.20 11.59
N VAL A 126 11.28 8.60 11.30
CA VAL A 126 10.16 8.47 12.24
C VAL A 126 10.04 7.01 12.66
N PRO A 127 10.03 6.73 13.97
CA PRO A 127 9.84 5.37 14.46
C PRO A 127 8.38 4.94 14.31
N THR A 128 8.16 3.77 13.74
CA THR A 128 6.81 3.27 13.47
C THR A 128 6.05 2.89 14.74
N ASP A 129 6.75 2.48 15.79
CA ASP A 129 6.19 2.17 17.11
C ASP A 129 5.69 3.41 17.89
N LYS A 130 6.11 4.60 17.47
CA LYS A 130 5.65 5.90 18.01
C LYS A 130 4.82 6.70 17.00
N SER A 131 4.28 6.03 16.01
CA SER A 131 3.54 6.62 14.92
C SER A 131 2.16 6.01 14.77
N LYS A 132 1.25 6.75 14.16
CA LYS A 132 0.00 6.24 13.63
C LYS A 132 0.08 6.17 12.10
N VAL A 133 -0.23 5.02 11.54
CA VAL A 133 -0.36 4.86 10.08
C VAL A 133 -1.82 4.98 9.71
N ILE A 134 -2.16 5.87 8.79
CA ILE A 134 -3.54 6.15 8.37
C ILE A 134 -3.60 6.12 6.84
N THR A 135 -4.53 5.33 6.29
CA THR A 135 -4.87 5.43 4.87
C THR A 135 -6.20 6.16 4.68
N MET A 136 -6.19 7.16 3.81
CA MET A 136 -7.39 7.83 3.30
C MET A 136 -7.78 7.26 1.93
N HIS A 137 -6.97 6.36 1.38
CA HIS A 137 -7.17 5.73 0.07
C HIS A 137 -8.18 4.58 0.18
N ILE A 138 -9.39 4.91 0.59
CA ILE A 138 -10.52 3.98 0.75
C ILE A 138 -11.75 4.50 0.01
N SER A 139 -12.65 3.61 -0.40
CA SER A 139 -13.86 3.96 -1.16
C SER A 139 -15.00 4.52 -0.31
N THR A 140 -14.99 4.20 0.98
CA THR A 140 -15.99 4.62 1.96
C THR A 140 -15.72 6.02 2.51
N SER A 141 -16.52 6.49 3.45
CA SER A 141 -16.30 7.79 4.12
C SER A 141 -14.97 7.82 4.87
N ILE A 142 -14.28 8.96 4.79
CA ILE A 142 -13.02 9.20 5.50
C ILE A 142 -13.19 10.06 6.77
N GLU A 143 -14.42 10.33 7.19
CA GLU A 143 -14.66 11.21 8.35
C GLU A 143 -14.05 10.63 9.64
N GLU A 144 -14.16 9.33 9.85
CA GLU A 144 -13.49 8.67 10.98
C GLU A 144 -11.97 8.75 10.87
N LYS A 145 -11.42 8.62 9.66
CA LYS A 145 -9.97 8.75 9.41
C LYS A 145 -9.45 10.17 9.67
N LYS A 146 -10.26 11.19 9.38
CA LYS A 146 -9.95 12.58 9.73
C LYS A 146 -9.88 12.77 11.24
N LEU A 147 -10.80 12.15 11.99
CA LEU A 147 -10.77 12.19 13.46
C LEU A 147 -9.58 11.41 14.03
N GLU A 148 -9.24 10.25 13.45
CA GLU A 148 -8.03 9.52 13.82
C GLU A 148 -6.75 10.38 13.62
N LEU A 149 -6.68 11.14 12.51
CA LEU A 149 -5.59 12.06 12.25
C LEU A 149 -5.47 13.12 13.34
N GLN A 150 -6.57 13.81 13.66
CA GLN A 150 -6.58 14.82 14.71
C GLN A 150 -6.15 14.23 16.06
N LYS A 151 -6.74 13.10 16.44
CA LYS A 151 -6.43 12.43 17.70
C LYS A 151 -4.94 12.04 17.79
N ALA A 152 -4.39 11.43 16.76
CA ALA A 152 -2.98 11.04 16.74
C ALA A 152 -2.05 12.26 16.90
N LEU A 153 -2.36 13.35 16.21
CA LEU A 153 -1.60 14.60 16.32
C LEU A 153 -1.69 15.22 17.71
N ILE A 154 -2.88 15.23 18.34
CA ILE A 154 -3.09 15.72 19.70
C ILE A 154 -2.34 14.85 20.72
N ASP A 155 -2.32 13.54 20.52
CA ASP A 155 -1.61 12.60 21.38
C ASP A 155 -0.06 12.68 21.21
N GLY A 156 0.45 13.53 20.30
CA GLY A 156 1.88 13.73 20.07
C GLY A 156 2.53 12.64 19.22
N LEU A 157 1.75 11.78 18.58
CA LEU A 157 2.26 10.76 17.68
C LEU A 157 2.68 11.37 16.35
N SER A 158 3.74 10.85 15.75
CA SER A 158 3.96 11.04 14.32
C SER A 158 2.88 10.33 13.52
N VAL A 159 2.55 10.85 12.35
CA VAL A 159 1.53 10.25 11.49
C VAL A 159 2.11 9.98 10.11
N ILE A 160 1.96 8.75 9.65
CA ILE A 160 2.28 8.36 8.27
C ILE A 160 0.96 8.17 7.55
N LEU A 161 0.69 9.02 6.56
CA LEU A 161 -0.62 9.14 5.95
C LEU A 161 -0.56 8.94 4.44
N VAL A 162 -1.44 8.07 3.94
CA VAL A 162 -1.69 7.92 2.50
C VAL A 162 -2.92 8.73 2.14
N PRO A 163 -2.79 9.81 1.34
CA PRO A 163 -3.90 10.67 0.96
C PRO A 163 -4.89 10.00 0.00
N ARG A 164 -5.97 10.70 -0.32
CA ARG A 164 -7.05 10.25 -1.20
C ARG A 164 -7.06 11.01 -2.52
N PRO A 165 -6.51 10.43 -3.61
CA PRO A 165 -6.32 11.13 -4.88
C PRO A 165 -7.48 10.87 -5.87
N TRP A 166 -8.69 11.38 -5.60
CA TRP A 166 -9.81 11.22 -6.53
C TRP A 166 -10.28 12.56 -7.12
N PRO A 167 -9.51 13.13 -8.06
CA PRO A 167 -9.79 14.45 -8.64
C PRO A 167 -11.10 14.49 -9.43
N LYS A 168 -11.56 13.36 -9.97
CA LYS A 168 -12.85 13.26 -10.68
C LYS A 168 -14.06 13.21 -9.74
N ALA A 169 -13.85 13.07 -8.45
CA ALA A 169 -14.83 13.11 -7.39
C ALA A 169 -14.36 14.10 -6.31
N PRO A 170 -14.54 15.43 -6.53
CA PRO A 170 -14.00 16.46 -5.64
C PRO A 170 -14.40 16.29 -4.17
N GLU A 171 -15.61 15.80 -3.93
CA GLU A 171 -16.12 15.52 -2.58
C GLU A 171 -15.37 14.37 -1.88
N LYS A 172 -14.63 13.58 -2.66
CA LYS A 172 -13.79 12.47 -2.19
C LYS A 172 -12.31 12.77 -2.25
N HIS A 173 -11.91 13.89 -2.84
CA HIS A 173 -10.52 14.29 -2.97
C HIS A 173 -10.02 14.88 -1.66
N PHE A 174 -8.98 14.28 -1.09
CA PHE A 174 -8.39 14.72 0.17
C PHE A 174 -6.87 14.50 0.13
N MET A 175 -6.20 15.44 -0.55
CA MET A 175 -4.77 15.46 -0.74
C MET A 175 -4.11 16.47 0.21
N GLN A 176 -2.83 16.69 0.06
CA GLN A 176 -2.02 17.48 0.98
C GLN A 176 -2.55 18.89 1.22
N SER A 177 -2.99 19.58 0.16
CA SER A 177 -3.56 20.93 0.29
C SER A 177 -4.86 20.95 1.10
N GLU A 178 -5.76 19.99 0.84
CA GLU A 178 -7.02 19.85 1.57
C GLU A 178 -6.79 19.44 3.02
N ILE A 179 -5.81 18.59 3.28
CA ILE A 179 -5.41 18.14 4.63
C ILE A 179 -4.88 19.34 5.43
N ALA A 180 -4.02 20.18 4.81
CA ALA A 180 -3.51 21.37 5.46
C ALA A 180 -4.62 22.35 5.87
N LYS A 181 -5.56 22.61 4.94
CA LYS A 181 -6.73 23.46 5.22
C LYS A 181 -7.61 22.90 6.33
N TYR A 182 -7.86 21.58 6.29
CA TYR A 182 -8.65 20.89 7.29
C TYR A 182 -8.04 21.01 8.69
N LEU A 183 -6.75 20.78 8.84
CA LEU A 183 -6.06 20.91 10.12
C LEU A 183 -6.10 22.36 10.65
N LYS A 184 -5.84 23.34 9.78
CA LYS A 184 -5.93 24.75 10.13
C LYS A 184 -7.33 25.16 10.59
N GLN A 185 -8.38 24.71 9.91
CA GLN A 185 -9.76 24.96 10.26
C GLN A 185 -10.15 24.32 11.60
N ASN A 186 -9.47 23.24 12.00
CA ASN A 186 -9.70 22.55 13.27
C ASN A 186 -8.75 23.00 14.40
N GLY A 187 -8.08 24.15 14.24
CA GLY A 187 -7.32 24.81 15.29
C GLY A 187 -5.90 24.33 15.49
N PHE A 188 -5.35 23.56 14.56
CA PHE A 188 -3.94 23.16 14.59
C PHE A 188 -3.04 24.33 14.14
N ASP A 189 -1.89 24.49 14.80
CA ASP A 189 -0.87 25.43 14.37
C ASP A 189 -0.06 24.87 13.20
N THR A 190 -0.63 24.99 12.01
CA THR A 190 -0.04 24.44 10.78
C THR A 190 1.28 25.12 10.38
N SER A 191 1.58 26.29 10.95
CA SER A 191 2.86 26.99 10.69
C SER A 191 4.04 26.38 11.44
N GLU A 192 3.78 25.65 12.53
CA GLU A 192 4.80 25.00 13.34
C GLU A 192 4.88 23.48 13.12
N MET A 193 3.86 22.90 12.46
CA MET A 193 3.81 21.46 12.21
C MET A 193 4.73 21.06 11.05
N ARG A 194 5.72 20.21 11.33
CA ARG A 194 6.64 19.70 10.31
C ARG A 194 6.02 18.54 9.54
N VAL A 195 6.24 18.54 8.24
CA VAL A 195 5.72 17.52 7.33
C VAL A 195 6.72 17.17 6.24
N HIS A 196 6.74 15.91 5.85
CA HIS A 196 7.43 15.42 4.67
C HIS A 196 6.40 14.86 3.69
N VAL A 197 6.62 15.04 2.40
CA VAL A 197 5.84 14.39 1.34
C VAL A 197 6.81 13.71 0.40
N TYR A 198 6.55 12.44 0.10
CA TYR A 198 7.33 11.65 -0.83
C TYR A 198 6.45 11.21 -1.99
N GLU A 199 6.89 11.43 -3.21
CA GLU A 199 6.21 11.01 -4.43
C GLU A 199 7.01 9.92 -5.12
N SER A 200 6.33 8.92 -5.66
CA SER A 200 6.95 7.81 -6.41
C SER A 200 8.14 7.19 -5.66
N ILE A 201 7.97 7.00 -4.38
CA ILE A 201 9.03 6.56 -3.45
C ILE A 201 9.72 5.27 -3.95
N THR A 202 11.03 5.20 -3.81
CA THR A 202 11.94 4.14 -4.27
C THR A 202 12.17 4.05 -5.77
N THR A 203 11.41 4.75 -6.60
CA THR A 203 11.58 4.76 -8.05
C THR A 203 12.60 5.81 -8.50
N GLU A 204 12.98 5.77 -9.77
CA GLU A 204 13.87 6.79 -10.37
C GLU A 204 13.24 8.19 -10.39
N ASN A 205 11.91 8.26 -10.29
CA ASN A 205 11.15 9.50 -10.26
C ASN A 205 10.83 9.98 -8.84
N GLU A 206 11.47 9.41 -7.82
CA GLU A 206 11.24 9.81 -6.44
C GLU A 206 11.56 11.29 -6.25
N THR A 207 10.58 12.03 -5.70
CA THR A 207 10.73 13.40 -5.26
C THR A 207 10.29 13.54 -3.82
N SER A 208 10.78 14.57 -3.14
CA SER A 208 10.42 14.83 -1.75
C SER A 208 10.22 16.32 -1.50
N PHE A 209 9.33 16.61 -0.56
CA PHE A 209 9.11 17.92 0.02
C PHE A 209 9.29 17.82 1.53
N GLU A 210 9.97 18.79 2.13
CA GLU A 210 10.07 18.97 3.56
C GLU A 210 9.73 20.40 3.91
N GLY A 211 8.88 20.60 4.92
CA GLY A 211 8.48 21.93 5.34
C GLY A 211 7.44 21.88 6.45
N THR A 212 6.62 22.92 6.51
CA THR A 212 5.50 23.02 7.45
C THR A 212 4.18 22.72 6.75
N VAL A 213 3.15 22.38 7.52
CA VAL A 213 1.85 21.97 6.97
C VAL A 213 1.18 23.12 6.21
N ASP A 214 1.29 24.35 6.69
CA ASP A 214 0.72 25.50 5.99
C ASP A 214 1.34 25.73 4.59
N GLN A 215 2.58 25.34 4.38
CA GLN A 215 3.24 25.41 3.07
C GLN A 215 2.68 24.41 2.04
N LEU A 216 1.86 23.46 2.46
CA LEU A 216 1.18 22.54 1.56
C LEU A 216 -0.05 23.14 0.89
N GLU A 217 -0.62 24.22 1.42
CA GLU A 217 -1.78 24.87 0.83
C GLU A 217 -1.48 25.35 -0.60
N GLY A 218 -2.32 24.90 -1.56
CA GLY A 218 -2.16 25.22 -2.97
C GLY A 218 -1.08 24.45 -3.71
N LYS A 219 -0.35 23.54 -3.04
CA LYS A 219 0.58 22.63 -3.70
C LYS A 219 -0.15 21.38 -4.21
N GLU A 220 0.29 20.94 -5.36
CA GLU A 220 -0.18 19.67 -5.97
C GLU A 220 0.91 18.62 -5.88
N PHE A 221 0.52 17.40 -5.54
CA PHE A 221 1.37 16.22 -5.49
C PHE A 221 0.71 15.11 -6.30
N SER A 222 1.52 14.14 -6.74
CA SER A 222 1.01 13.01 -7.50
C SER A 222 0.15 12.06 -6.65
N ASP A 223 -0.65 11.27 -7.32
CA ASP A 223 -1.48 10.22 -6.70
C ASP A 223 -0.63 9.18 -5.94
N LEU A 224 0.62 9.03 -6.36
CA LEU A 224 1.59 8.12 -5.76
C LEU A 224 2.41 8.84 -4.67
N SER A 225 1.74 9.44 -3.71
CA SER A 225 2.39 10.16 -2.62
C SER A 225 2.03 9.59 -1.25
N VAL A 226 2.97 9.72 -0.33
CA VAL A 226 2.79 9.45 1.09
C VAL A 226 3.35 10.62 1.89
N MET A 227 2.67 11.01 2.95
CA MET A 227 3.10 12.13 3.79
C MET A 227 3.37 11.67 5.23
N VAL A 228 4.28 12.35 5.89
CA VAL A 228 4.69 12.08 7.27
C VAL A 228 4.64 13.38 8.08
N PHE A 229 3.77 13.40 9.10
CA PHE A 229 3.80 14.42 10.14
C PHE A 229 4.83 13.99 11.18
N ASN A 230 5.93 14.69 11.29
CA ASN A 230 7.02 14.34 12.20
C ASN A 230 6.87 15.09 13.53
N GLN A 231 6.41 14.39 14.56
CA GLN A 231 6.28 14.90 15.93
C GLN A 231 7.23 14.18 16.92
N ALA A 232 7.86 13.08 16.51
CA ALA A 232 8.80 12.39 17.36
C ALA A 232 10.03 13.27 17.59
N THR A 233 10.33 13.58 18.86
CA THR A 233 11.52 14.33 19.25
C THR A 233 12.67 13.39 19.58
N LEU A 234 13.90 13.80 19.27
CA LEU A 234 15.11 13.03 19.61
C LEU A 234 15.23 12.79 21.13
N GLU A 235 14.70 13.67 21.95
CA GLU A 235 14.69 13.55 23.40
C GLU A 235 14.04 12.26 23.92
N SER A 236 13.08 11.72 23.17
CA SER A 236 12.42 10.46 23.55
C SER A 236 13.28 9.21 23.37
N TYR A 237 14.47 9.35 22.79
CA TYR A 237 15.39 8.23 22.51
C TYR A 237 16.63 8.21 23.41
N ILE A 238 16.88 9.27 24.18
CA ILE A 238 18.14 9.46 24.90
C ILE A 238 18.03 9.04 26.37
N ASN A 239 16.87 8.84 26.92
CA ASN A 239 16.68 8.38 28.30
C ASN A 239 16.82 6.85 28.37
N PHE A 240 18.06 6.39 28.42
CA PHE A 240 18.39 5.07 28.91
C PHE A 240 18.67 5.20 30.42
N GLU A 241 17.65 5.19 31.24
CA GLU A 241 17.77 4.88 32.69
C GLU A 241 17.32 3.47 32.95
#